data_6e931479545b21abd239401daba8c050
#
_entry.id   6e931479545b21abd239401daba8c050
#
_cell.length_a   1.000
_cell.length_b   1.000
_cell.length_c   1.000
_cell.angle_alpha   90.00
_cell.angle_beta   90.00
_cell.angle_gamma   90.00
#
_symmetry.space_group_name_H-M   'P 1'
#
loop_
_entity.id
_entity.type
_entity.pdbx_description
1 polymer ?
#
loop_
_entity_poly.entity_id
_entity_poly.type
_entity_poly.pdbx_seq_one_letter_code
_entity_poly.pdbx_strand_id
1 'polypeptide(L)'
;MYKRQGELFSAAVKQQLGVVFGRMTRPVTLALELDGTPLSAELQGFIGEMVALSGGKLNSVAVDAAGLITAVDGASVPTSLVVGEPLSVTLPDGTELPTYGSLDDSGRATFDVAGVLPLARPTVRICVPAEGDGKAGKDGNGSLVFTGLAFHGVPSGHEFNSFVLGLYNAAGPGQPLGDDLIERAKSITDPLNIMILVSLTCTMCPETVLASQRIASLSPAVRAEAYDVSHFPELKDQYGAMSVPCIVITHADGTQQVEFGKKSIPQMLELVGA
;
A
#
# COMPACT_ATOMS: atom_id res chain seq x y z
N MET A 1 -9.43 31.31 2.61
CA MET A 1 -8.79 31.66 1.33
C MET A 1 -8.51 30.34 0.62
N TYR A 2 -9.42 29.92 -0.26
CA TYR A 2 -9.30 28.63 -0.99
C TYR A 2 -8.07 28.71 -1.89
N LYS A 3 -7.02 27.90 -1.60
CA LYS A 3 -5.95 27.65 -2.57
C LYS A 3 -6.60 26.97 -3.78
N ARG A 4 -6.32 27.48 -4.97
CA ARG A 4 -6.79 26.92 -6.25
C ARG A 4 -6.42 25.43 -6.29
N GLN A 5 -7.39 24.56 -6.55
CA GLN A 5 -7.15 23.20 -6.99
C GLN A 5 -6.22 23.29 -8.21
N GLY A 6 -5.02 22.70 -8.11
CA GLY A 6 -4.14 22.57 -9.27
C GLY A 6 -2.64 22.71 -9.07
N GLU A 7 -2.10 22.87 -7.84
CA GLU A 7 -0.64 22.93 -7.66
C GLU A 7 -0.21 22.41 -6.26
N LEU A 8 -0.42 21.11 -5.99
CA LEU A 8 0.18 20.49 -4.82
C LEU A 8 1.68 20.29 -5.03
N PHE A 9 2.10 20.06 -6.27
CA PHE A 9 3.48 19.76 -6.61
C PHE A 9 4.18 20.91 -7.33
N SER A 10 5.40 21.23 -6.92
CA SER A 10 6.25 22.19 -7.62
C SER A 10 6.65 21.67 -9.02
N ALA A 11 7.07 22.57 -9.92
CA ALA A 11 7.53 22.17 -11.25
C ALA A 11 8.68 21.14 -11.21
N ALA A 12 9.59 21.25 -10.24
CA ALA A 12 10.69 20.30 -10.05
C ALA A 12 10.16 18.90 -9.66
N VAL A 13 9.19 18.84 -8.75
CA VAL A 13 8.56 17.58 -8.33
C VAL A 13 7.79 16.95 -9.50
N LYS A 14 7.03 17.75 -10.28
CA LYS A 14 6.32 17.27 -11.47
C LYS A 14 7.28 16.65 -12.48
N GLN A 15 8.43 17.28 -12.72
CA GLN A 15 9.48 16.72 -13.59
C GLN A 15 10.04 15.40 -13.08
N GLN A 16 10.33 15.31 -11.77
CA GLN A 16 10.82 14.07 -11.14
C GLN A 16 9.79 12.93 -11.23
N LEU A 17 8.52 13.22 -10.95
CA LEU A 17 7.42 12.27 -11.10
C LEU A 17 7.33 11.75 -12.55
N GLY A 18 7.41 12.65 -13.54
CA GLY A 18 7.42 12.26 -14.95
C GLY A 18 8.54 11.29 -15.32
N VAL A 19 9.73 11.46 -14.73
CA VAL A 19 10.86 10.53 -14.94
C VAL A 19 10.56 9.16 -14.31
N VAL A 20 10.02 9.12 -13.10
CA VAL A 20 9.68 7.86 -12.42
C VAL A 20 8.57 7.13 -13.17
N PHE A 21 7.47 7.81 -13.48
CA PHE A 21 6.34 7.22 -14.19
C PHE A 21 6.72 6.73 -15.59
N GLY A 22 7.59 7.47 -16.31
CA GLY A 22 8.10 7.06 -17.61
C GLY A 22 8.89 5.74 -17.60
N ARG A 23 9.43 5.34 -16.44
CA ARG A 23 10.19 4.09 -16.28
C ARG A 23 9.32 2.89 -15.85
N MET A 24 8.07 3.13 -15.44
CA MET A 24 7.16 2.07 -15.04
C MET A 24 6.80 1.17 -16.23
N THR A 25 6.90 -0.14 -16.04
CA THR A 25 6.68 -1.13 -17.11
C THR A 25 5.23 -1.58 -17.22
N ARG A 26 4.44 -1.44 -16.15
CA ARG A 26 3.00 -1.72 -16.13
C ARG A 26 2.24 -0.61 -15.43
N PRO A 27 0.92 -0.44 -15.71
CA PRO A 27 0.11 0.52 -14.99
C PRO A 27 -0.13 0.06 -13.54
N VAL A 28 -0.42 1.05 -12.70
CA VAL A 28 -0.80 0.86 -11.29
C VAL A 28 -2.17 1.46 -11.07
N THR A 29 -3.03 0.77 -10.35
CA THR A 29 -4.31 1.30 -9.87
C THR A 29 -4.24 1.53 -8.37
N LEU A 30 -4.54 2.76 -7.96
CA LEU A 30 -4.58 3.19 -6.57
C LEU A 30 -6.02 3.04 -6.05
N ALA A 31 -6.24 2.04 -5.21
CA ALA A 31 -7.54 1.83 -4.57
C ALA A 31 -7.62 2.66 -3.28
N LEU A 32 -8.54 3.62 -3.25
CA LEU A 32 -8.74 4.55 -2.14
C LEU A 32 -9.88 4.05 -1.25
N GLU A 33 -9.56 3.69 -0.03
CA GLU A 33 -10.54 3.39 1.01
C GLU A 33 -10.82 4.68 1.80
N LEU A 34 -11.98 5.27 1.58
CA LEU A 34 -12.36 6.57 2.11
C LEU A 34 -13.43 6.42 3.20
N ASP A 35 -13.43 7.35 4.17
CA ASP A 35 -14.40 7.40 5.28
C ASP A 35 -15.20 8.71 5.34
N GLY A 36 -15.06 9.55 4.30
CA GLY A 36 -15.76 10.83 4.20
C GLY A 36 -15.20 11.96 5.08
N THR A 37 -14.07 11.74 5.77
CA THR A 37 -13.39 12.78 6.57
C THR A 37 -12.67 13.81 5.69
N PRO A 38 -12.30 14.99 6.25
CA PRO A 38 -11.43 15.94 5.53
C PRO A 38 -10.11 15.33 5.07
N LEU A 39 -9.55 14.37 5.82
CA LEU A 39 -8.33 13.66 5.45
C LEU A 39 -8.55 12.77 4.21
N SER A 40 -9.72 12.13 4.11
CA SER A 40 -10.14 11.39 2.90
C SER A 40 -10.18 12.30 1.66
N ALA A 41 -10.72 13.51 1.80
CA ALA A 41 -10.76 14.48 0.70
C ALA A 41 -9.33 14.96 0.32
N GLU A 42 -8.44 15.11 1.29
CA GLU A 42 -7.04 15.46 1.05
C GLU A 42 -6.32 14.33 0.30
N LEU A 43 -6.47 13.08 0.74
CA LEU A 43 -5.90 11.91 0.05
C LEU A 43 -6.41 11.81 -1.40
N GLN A 44 -7.73 11.97 -1.59
CA GLN A 44 -8.33 11.92 -2.92
C GLN A 44 -7.77 13.01 -3.84
N GLY A 45 -7.62 14.24 -3.35
CA GLY A 45 -7.02 15.34 -4.09
C GLY A 45 -5.55 15.11 -4.43
N PHE A 46 -4.77 14.59 -3.46
CA PHE A 46 -3.36 14.24 -3.64
C PHE A 46 -3.17 13.18 -4.72
N ILE A 47 -3.90 12.08 -4.63
CA ILE A 47 -3.84 10.98 -5.60
C ILE A 47 -4.35 11.43 -6.97
N GLY A 48 -5.42 12.23 -7.04
CA GLY A 48 -5.96 12.76 -8.29
C GLY A 48 -4.91 13.59 -9.07
N GLU A 49 -4.12 14.42 -8.38
CA GLU A 49 -3.03 15.18 -9.05
C GLU A 49 -1.91 14.24 -9.51
N MET A 50 -1.54 13.21 -8.75
CA MET A 50 -0.54 12.22 -9.19
C MET A 50 -1.01 11.45 -10.42
N VAL A 51 -2.28 11.03 -10.46
CA VAL A 51 -2.89 10.36 -11.62
C VAL A 51 -2.83 11.26 -12.84
N ALA A 52 -3.23 12.53 -12.72
CA ALA A 52 -3.20 13.50 -13.81
C ALA A 52 -1.77 13.72 -14.38
N LEU A 53 -0.75 13.63 -13.54
CA LEU A 53 0.66 13.81 -13.93
C LEU A 53 1.30 12.52 -14.49
N SER A 54 0.65 11.37 -14.35
CA SER A 54 1.26 10.07 -14.62
C SER A 54 1.34 9.70 -16.12
N GLY A 55 0.67 10.44 -17.01
CA GLY A 55 0.60 10.09 -18.43
C GLY A 55 -0.05 8.72 -18.66
N GLY A 56 -1.04 8.34 -17.85
CA GLY A 56 -1.76 7.08 -17.96
C GLY A 56 -1.07 5.88 -17.26
N LYS A 57 0.00 6.12 -16.49
CA LYS A 57 0.67 5.07 -15.71
C LYS A 57 -0.03 4.78 -14.39
N LEU A 58 -0.74 5.76 -13.85
CA LEU A 58 -1.56 5.60 -12.65
C LEU A 58 -3.04 5.75 -12.99
N ASN A 59 -3.86 4.92 -12.37
CA ASN A 59 -5.31 5.05 -12.30
C ASN A 59 -5.72 5.10 -10.83
N SER A 60 -6.92 5.57 -10.53
CA SER A 60 -7.46 5.48 -9.17
C SER A 60 -8.92 5.05 -9.17
N VAL A 61 -9.29 4.30 -8.15
CA VAL A 61 -10.66 3.89 -7.85
C VAL A 61 -10.95 4.17 -6.39
N ALA A 62 -12.20 4.51 -6.06
CA ALA A 62 -12.62 4.63 -4.67
C ALA A 62 -13.31 3.33 -4.24
N VAL A 63 -13.03 2.92 -3.01
CA VAL A 63 -13.67 1.79 -2.34
C VAL A 63 -14.43 2.36 -1.14
N ASP A 64 -15.74 2.14 -1.09
CA ASP A 64 -16.56 2.60 0.03
C ASP A 64 -16.50 1.63 1.23
N ALA A 65 -17.20 1.99 2.30
CA ALA A 65 -17.26 1.17 3.52
C ALA A 65 -17.91 -0.22 3.31
N ALA A 66 -18.68 -0.39 2.23
CA ALA A 66 -19.28 -1.66 1.85
C ALA A 66 -18.40 -2.49 0.89
N GLY A 67 -17.19 -1.98 0.54
CA GLY A 67 -16.31 -2.61 -0.43
C GLY A 67 -16.73 -2.37 -1.89
N LEU A 68 -17.73 -1.49 -2.13
CA LEU A 68 -18.16 -1.17 -3.47
C LEU A 68 -17.18 -0.20 -4.13
N ILE A 69 -16.78 -0.52 -5.35
CA ILE A 69 -15.87 0.30 -6.12
C ILE A 69 -16.63 1.34 -6.89
N THR A 70 -16.21 2.60 -6.74
CA THR A 70 -16.70 3.71 -7.54
C THR A 70 -15.55 4.38 -8.25
N ALA A 71 -15.77 4.85 -9.48
CA ALA A 71 -14.79 5.66 -10.18
C ALA A 71 -14.61 7.01 -9.48
N VAL A 72 -13.37 7.45 -9.29
CA VAL A 72 -13.07 8.73 -8.65
C VAL A 72 -13.35 9.91 -9.58
N ASP A 73 -13.32 9.67 -10.90
CA ASP A 73 -13.44 10.68 -11.96
C ASP A 73 -14.63 10.45 -12.91
N GLY A 74 -15.51 9.52 -12.57
CA GLY A 74 -16.65 9.14 -13.44
C GLY A 74 -16.27 8.24 -14.62
N ALA A 75 -15.01 7.80 -14.72
CA ALA A 75 -14.61 6.78 -15.68
C ALA A 75 -15.22 5.41 -15.32
N SER A 76 -15.43 4.56 -16.32
CA SER A 76 -15.95 3.21 -16.09
C SER A 76 -14.96 2.39 -15.26
N VAL A 77 -15.40 1.92 -14.11
CA VAL A 77 -14.61 1.05 -13.24
C VAL A 77 -14.51 -0.32 -13.89
N PRO A 78 -13.32 -0.94 -13.91
CA PRO A 78 -13.20 -2.36 -14.29
C PRO A 78 -14.12 -3.20 -13.41
N THR A 79 -15.07 -3.92 -14.01
CA THR A 79 -16.08 -4.72 -13.29
C THR A 79 -15.49 -5.91 -12.53
N SER A 80 -14.20 -6.12 -12.60
CA SER A 80 -13.48 -7.24 -12.00
C SER A 80 -12.53 -6.85 -10.87
N LEU A 81 -12.58 -5.62 -10.35
CA LEU A 81 -12.00 -5.37 -9.04
C LEU A 81 -12.93 -5.98 -7.99
N VAL A 82 -12.89 -7.27 -7.85
CA VAL A 82 -13.58 -7.94 -6.75
C VAL A 82 -12.73 -7.73 -5.50
N VAL A 83 -12.91 -6.60 -4.86
CA VAL A 83 -12.64 -6.49 -3.44
C VAL A 83 -13.69 -7.36 -2.80
N GLY A 84 -13.31 -8.54 -2.32
CA GLY A 84 -14.24 -9.45 -1.67
C GLY A 84 -15.02 -8.70 -0.59
N GLU A 85 -16.24 -9.14 -0.31
CA GLU A 85 -16.98 -8.61 0.82
C GLU A 85 -16.08 -8.59 2.04
N PRO A 86 -16.06 -7.50 2.82
CA PRO A 86 -15.27 -7.46 4.03
C PRO A 86 -15.74 -8.62 4.92
N LEU A 87 -14.88 -9.58 5.10
CA LEU A 87 -15.13 -10.65 6.04
C LEU A 87 -14.67 -10.17 7.40
N SER A 88 -15.48 -10.43 8.38
CA SER A 88 -15.10 -10.19 9.75
C SER A 88 -14.26 -11.36 10.27
N VAL A 89 -13.12 -11.08 10.85
CA VAL A 89 -12.38 -12.02 11.67
C VAL A 89 -12.63 -11.64 13.12
N THR A 90 -13.15 -12.59 13.90
CA THR A 90 -13.31 -12.40 15.33
C THR A 90 -12.00 -12.71 16.03
N LEU A 91 -11.41 -11.71 16.67
CA LEU A 91 -10.24 -11.89 17.53
C LEU A 91 -10.58 -12.72 18.77
N PRO A 92 -9.57 -13.29 19.46
CA PRO A 92 -9.80 -14.05 20.71
C PRO A 92 -10.51 -13.27 21.83
N ASP A 93 -10.45 -11.94 21.81
CA ASP A 93 -11.15 -11.04 22.73
C ASP A 93 -12.60 -10.71 22.32
N GLY A 94 -13.08 -11.27 21.20
CA GLY A 94 -14.40 -11.03 20.65
C GLY A 94 -14.53 -9.80 19.74
N THR A 95 -13.43 -9.09 19.47
CA THR A 95 -13.44 -7.95 18.55
C THR A 95 -13.58 -8.45 17.12
N GLU A 96 -14.59 -7.93 16.37
CA GLU A 96 -14.73 -8.18 14.94
C GLU A 96 -13.90 -7.16 14.15
N LEU A 97 -12.96 -7.65 13.33
CA LEU A 97 -12.16 -6.84 12.43
C LEU A 97 -12.51 -7.19 10.97
N PRO A 98 -12.85 -6.19 10.13
CA PRO A 98 -13.03 -6.44 8.70
C PRO A 98 -11.67 -6.77 8.08
N THR A 99 -11.62 -7.87 7.33
CA THR A 99 -10.42 -8.29 6.59
C THR A 99 -10.70 -8.25 5.11
N TYR A 100 -9.69 -7.89 4.34
CA TYR A 100 -9.75 -7.98 2.88
C TYR A 100 -9.08 -9.28 2.44
N GLY A 101 -9.82 -10.10 1.69
CA GLY A 101 -9.31 -11.30 1.05
C GLY A 101 -8.92 -11.04 -0.41
N SER A 102 -8.09 -11.88 -0.96
CA SER A 102 -7.95 -12.06 -2.41
C SER A 102 -8.93 -13.16 -2.87
N LEU A 103 -9.44 -13.06 -4.10
CA LEU A 103 -10.17 -14.17 -4.72
C LEU A 103 -9.16 -15.08 -5.42
N ASP A 104 -9.32 -16.40 -5.26
CA ASP A 104 -8.63 -17.37 -6.09
C ASP A 104 -9.24 -17.41 -7.50
N ASP A 105 -8.60 -18.15 -8.41
CA ASP A 105 -9.04 -18.29 -9.82
C ASP A 105 -10.46 -18.88 -9.97
N SER A 106 -11.03 -19.42 -8.89
CA SER A 106 -12.41 -19.94 -8.86
C SER A 106 -13.42 -18.95 -8.33
N GLY A 107 -12.99 -17.72 -7.99
CA GLY A 107 -13.83 -16.69 -7.37
C GLY A 107 -14.10 -16.94 -5.88
N ARG A 108 -13.32 -17.82 -5.23
CA ARG A 108 -13.42 -18.11 -3.81
C ARG A 108 -12.51 -17.17 -3.04
N ALA A 109 -13.06 -16.52 -2.01
CA ALA A 109 -12.28 -15.67 -1.13
C ALA A 109 -11.21 -16.50 -0.39
N THR A 110 -9.96 -16.18 -0.60
CA THR A 110 -8.84 -16.68 0.20
C THR A 110 -8.49 -15.63 1.23
N PHE A 111 -8.52 -16.02 2.49
CA PHE A 111 -8.17 -15.14 3.60
C PHE A 111 -6.73 -15.33 3.97
N ASP A 112 -6.06 -14.22 4.06
CA ASP A 112 -4.82 -14.12 4.80
C ASP A 112 -5.18 -13.93 6.29
N VAL A 113 -5.30 -15.03 6.99
CA VAL A 113 -5.66 -15.04 8.42
C VAL A 113 -4.49 -14.61 9.30
N ALA A 114 -3.30 -14.49 8.73
CA ALA A 114 -2.12 -14.09 9.46
C ALA A 114 -2.10 -12.57 9.62
N GLY A 115 -2.34 -12.12 10.83
CA GLY A 115 -2.17 -10.74 11.25
C GLY A 115 -3.14 -9.77 10.60
N VAL A 116 -4.28 -9.62 11.22
CA VAL A 116 -5.24 -8.57 10.85
C VAL A 116 -4.59 -7.22 11.15
N LEU A 117 -4.21 -6.50 10.09
CA LEU A 117 -3.78 -5.12 10.23
C LEU A 117 -5.00 -4.24 10.52
N PRO A 118 -4.87 -3.22 11.39
CA PRO A 118 -5.98 -2.31 11.70
C PRO A 118 -6.57 -1.70 10.44
N LEU A 119 -7.90 -1.62 10.38
CA LEU A 119 -8.59 -0.89 9.34
C LEU A 119 -8.53 0.61 9.64
N ALA A 120 -7.42 1.25 9.28
CA ALA A 120 -7.21 2.68 9.46
C ALA A 120 -7.49 3.41 8.14
N ARG A 121 -8.54 4.23 8.11
CA ARG A 121 -8.92 5.03 6.94
C ARG A 121 -8.63 6.51 7.18
N PRO A 122 -8.36 7.28 6.10
CA PRO A 122 -8.29 6.84 4.71
C PRO A 122 -7.00 6.08 4.37
N THR A 123 -7.09 5.23 3.36
CA THR A 123 -5.98 4.38 2.90
C THR A 123 -5.87 4.42 1.38
N VAL A 124 -4.66 4.37 0.87
CA VAL A 124 -4.36 4.09 -0.54
C VAL A 124 -3.64 2.75 -0.65
N ARG A 125 -4.26 1.79 -1.36
CA ARG A 125 -3.66 0.49 -1.69
C ARG A 125 -3.13 0.49 -3.10
N ILE A 126 -1.94 -0.06 -3.29
CA ILE A 126 -1.27 -0.15 -4.59
C ILE A 126 -1.65 -1.49 -5.23
N CYS A 127 -2.36 -1.43 -6.36
CA CYS A 127 -2.81 -2.60 -7.12
C CYS A 127 -2.19 -2.61 -8.51
N VAL A 128 -2.01 -3.80 -9.06
CA VAL A 128 -1.51 -4.01 -10.43
C VAL A 128 -2.42 -4.98 -11.18
N PRO A 129 -2.44 -4.96 -12.51
CA PRO A 129 -3.17 -5.97 -13.29
C PRO A 129 -2.67 -7.38 -12.97
N ALA A 130 -3.59 -8.35 -12.87
CA ALA A 130 -3.25 -9.76 -12.70
C ALA A 130 -2.43 -10.26 -13.90
N GLU A 131 -1.39 -11.08 -13.63
CA GLU A 131 -0.64 -11.75 -14.68
C GLU A 131 -1.44 -12.95 -15.19
N GLY A 132 -1.57 -13.09 -16.51
CA GLY A 132 -2.17 -14.27 -17.12
C GLY A 132 -3.50 -14.10 -17.85
N ASP A 133 -4.25 -13.04 -17.58
CA ASP A 133 -5.39 -12.68 -18.40
C ASP A 133 -4.88 -11.99 -19.69
N GLY A 134 -4.47 -12.79 -20.69
CA GLY A 134 -4.10 -12.29 -22.02
C GLY A 134 -5.17 -11.43 -22.71
N LYS A 135 -6.13 -10.97 -21.94
CA LYS A 135 -7.09 -9.92 -22.14
C LYS A 135 -6.76 -8.71 -21.28
N ALA A 136 -5.55 -8.16 -21.44
CA ALA A 136 -5.45 -6.72 -21.32
C ALA A 136 -6.37 -6.18 -22.43
N GLY A 137 -7.66 -6.28 -22.17
CA GLY A 137 -8.69 -5.75 -23.06
C GLY A 137 -8.38 -4.28 -23.20
N LYS A 138 -8.46 -3.78 -24.44
CA LYS A 138 -8.41 -2.34 -24.73
C LYS A 138 -9.44 -1.55 -23.92
N ASP A 139 -10.23 -2.20 -23.11
CA ASP A 139 -11.36 -1.72 -22.32
C ASP A 139 -11.10 -1.69 -20.81
N GLY A 140 -9.85 -1.91 -20.34
CA GLY A 140 -9.48 -1.78 -18.91
C GLY A 140 -10.10 -2.84 -17.99
N ASN A 141 -10.66 -3.90 -18.50
CA ASN A 141 -11.47 -4.88 -17.77
C ASN A 141 -10.64 -6.11 -17.32
N GLY A 142 -9.49 -5.89 -16.70
CA GLY A 142 -8.64 -6.94 -16.12
C GLY A 142 -8.80 -7.00 -14.61
N SER A 143 -8.62 -8.19 -14.02
CA SER A 143 -8.56 -8.36 -12.57
C SER A 143 -7.37 -7.57 -11.99
N LEU A 144 -7.56 -6.95 -10.84
CA LEU A 144 -6.51 -6.23 -10.12
C LEU A 144 -6.04 -7.07 -8.93
N VAL A 145 -4.74 -7.07 -8.70
CA VAL A 145 -4.11 -7.73 -7.57
C VAL A 145 -3.53 -6.68 -6.63
N PHE A 146 -3.85 -6.76 -5.35
CA PHE A 146 -3.21 -5.98 -4.33
C PHE A 146 -1.75 -6.43 -4.16
N THR A 147 -0.83 -5.50 -4.23
CA THR A 147 0.63 -5.79 -4.19
C THR A 147 1.18 -5.98 -2.78
N GLY A 148 0.33 -5.88 -1.75
CA GLY A 148 0.78 -5.83 -0.36
C GLY A 148 1.25 -4.45 0.12
N LEU A 149 1.27 -3.44 -0.76
CA LEU A 149 1.74 -2.08 -0.41
C LEU A 149 0.57 -1.14 -0.19
N ALA A 150 0.53 -0.51 1.00
CA ALA A 150 -0.46 0.51 1.31
C ALA A 150 0.12 1.65 2.14
N PHE A 151 -0.59 2.79 2.12
CA PHE A 151 -0.32 3.91 3.01
C PHE A 151 -1.63 4.39 3.64
N HIS A 152 -1.66 4.45 4.96
CA HIS A 152 -2.78 4.94 5.75
C HIS A 152 -2.55 6.40 6.13
N GLY A 153 -3.43 7.28 5.66
CA GLY A 153 -3.29 8.74 5.66
C GLY A 153 -2.86 9.26 4.29
N VAL A 154 -2.29 10.45 4.23
CA VAL A 154 -1.81 11.08 2.99
C VAL A 154 -0.29 10.92 2.90
N PRO A 155 0.25 10.21 1.87
CA PRO A 155 1.69 9.96 1.75
C PRO A 155 2.44 11.22 1.31
N SER A 156 2.59 12.18 2.20
CA SER A 156 3.23 13.47 1.99
C SER A 156 4.49 13.64 2.85
N GLY A 157 5.04 14.85 2.93
CA GLY A 157 6.23 15.11 3.73
C GLY A 157 7.42 14.23 3.33
N HIS A 158 8.10 13.64 4.32
CA HIS A 158 9.23 12.75 4.07
C HIS A 158 8.80 11.42 3.43
N GLU A 159 7.55 10.97 3.62
CA GLU A 159 7.04 9.72 3.04
C GLU A 159 6.60 9.86 1.58
N PHE A 160 6.60 11.05 1.00
CA PHE A 160 6.29 11.23 -0.41
C PHE A 160 7.22 10.41 -1.32
N ASN A 161 8.52 10.44 -1.06
CA ASN A 161 9.48 9.70 -1.86
C ASN A 161 9.36 8.19 -1.68
N SER A 162 9.12 7.70 -0.46
CA SER A 162 8.92 6.27 -0.22
C SER A 162 7.67 5.76 -0.93
N PHE A 163 6.58 6.55 -0.92
CA PHE A 163 5.37 6.21 -1.66
C PHE A 163 5.60 6.14 -3.17
N VAL A 164 6.24 7.16 -3.76
CA VAL A 164 6.54 7.20 -5.21
C VAL A 164 7.43 6.03 -5.63
N LEU A 165 8.44 5.70 -4.82
CA LEU A 165 9.31 4.55 -5.09
C LEU A 165 8.59 3.21 -4.85
N GLY A 166 7.65 3.14 -3.92
CA GLY A 166 6.74 2.01 -3.76
C GLY A 166 5.93 1.74 -5.04
N LEU A 167 5.36 2.78 -5.66
CA LEU A 167 4.68 2.68 -6.96
C LEU A 167 5.61 2.13 -8.04
N TYR A 168 6.85 2.63 -8.11
CA TYR A 168 7.85 2.16 -9.06
C TYR A 168 8.25 0.70 -8.82
N ASN A 169 8.39 0.27 -7.55
CA ASN A 169 8.69 -1.10 -7.19
C ASN A 169 7.53 -2.05 -7.57
N ALA A 170 6.29 -1.62 -7.37
CA ALA A 170 5.10 -2.38 -7.74
C ALA A 170 4.91 -2.49 -9.27
N ALA A 171 5.18 -1.39 -9.98
CA ALA A 171 5.00 -1.32 -11.44
C ALA A 171 6.13 -2.01 -12.23
N GLY A 172 7.28 -2.29 -11.58
CA GLY A 172 8.50 -2.75 -12.23
C GLY A 172 9.19 -1.69 -13.09
N PRO A 173 10.48 -1.87 -13.36
CA PRO A 173 11.32 -3.00 -12.96
C PRO A 173 11.70 -2.97 -11.47
N GLY A 174 11.35 -1.92 -10.74
CA GLY A 174 11.71 -1.68 -9.36
C GLY A 174 13.13 -1.15 -9.17
N GLN A 175 13.44 -0.77 -7.93
CA GLN A 175 14.77 -0.31 -7.57
C GLN A 175 15.80 -1.44 -7.69
N PRO A 176 17.01 -1.16 -8.19
CA PRO A 176 18.09 -2.15 -8.25
C PRO A 176 18.37 -2.73 -6.86
N LEU A 177 18.59 -4.04 -6.81
CA LEU A 177 18.91 -4.78 -5.60
C LEU A 177 19.83 -5.94 -5.96
N GLY A 178 20.72 -6.34 -5.07
CA GLY A 178 21.58 -7.50 -5.29
C GLY A 178 20.76 -8.80 -5.40
N ASP A 179 21.23 -9.72 -6.26
CA ASP A 179 20.51 -10.96 -6.55
C ASP A 179 20.27 -11.81 -5.30
N ASP A 180 21.22 -11.82 -4.37
CA ASP A 180 21.12 -12.49 -3.07
C ASP A 180 19.95 -11.98 -2.23
N LEU A 181 19.74 -10.66 -2.19
CA LEU A 181 18.64 -10.05 -1.45
C LEU A 181 17.29 -10.27 -2.17
N ILE A 182 17.31 -10.31 -3.51
CA ILE A 182 16.12 -10.65 -4.31
C ILE A 182 15.68 -12.09 -4.02
N GLU A 183 16.62 -13.03 -4.01
CA GLU A 183 16.33 -14.44 -3.73
C GLU A 183 15.83 -14.65 -2.30
N ARG A 184 16.45 -13.99 -1.32
CA ARG A 184 15.98 -14.00 0.08
C ARG A 184 14.56 -13.46 0.21
N ALA A 185 14.26 -12.32 -0.41
CA ALA A 185 12.90 -11.75 -0.37
C ALA A 185 11.88 -12.70 -1.03
N LYS A 186 12.21 -13.31 -2.17
CA LYS A 186 11.34 -14.27 -2.88
C LYS A 186 11.16 -15.58 -2.13
N SER A 187 12.07 -15.96 -1.26
CA SER A 187 11.97 -17.19 -0.47
C SER A 187 10.92 -17.09 0.67
N ILE A 188 10.42 -15.92 0.97
CA ILE A 188 9.33 -15.74 1.92
C ILE A 188 8.04 -16.20 1.28
N THR A 189 7.52 -17.35 1.73
CA THR A 189 6.30 -18.01 1.21
C THR A 189 5.16 -18.00 2.20
N ASP A 190 5.47 -17.88 3.50
CA ASP A 190 4.46 -17.80 4.54
C ASP A 190 3.92 -16.37 4.65
N PRO A 191 2.62 -16.21 4.91
CA PRO A 191 2.01 -14.91 5.10
C PRO A 191 2.73 -14.07 6.15
N LEU A 192 3.10 -12.84 5.78
CA LEU A 192 3.83 -11.92 6.63
C LEU A 192 3.27 -10.51 6.50
N ASN A 193 2.87 -9.91 7.62
CA ASN A 193 2.41 -8.53 7.65
C ASN A 193 3.41 -7.64 8.36
N ILE A 194 3.86 -6.59 7.69
CA ILE A 194 4.77 -5.57 8.21
C ILE A 194 4.00 -4.25 8.29
N MET A 195 3.61 -3.85 9.50
CA MET A 195 3.07 -2.52 9.78
C MET A 195 4.23 -1.60 10.13
N ILE A 196 4.28 -0.44 9.51
CA ILE A 196 5.30 0.57 9.81
C ILE A 196 4.60 1.84 10.30
N LEU A 197 4.72 2.13 11.59
CA LEU A 197 4.24 3.39 12.16
C LEU A 197 5.27 4.48 11.82
N VAL A 198 4.80 5.53 11.15
CA VAL A 198 5.63 6.63 10.66
C VAL A 198 5.10 7.98 11.09
N SER A 199 5.91 9.01 10.95
CA SER A 199 5.49 10.41 10.98
C SER A 199 6.00 11.11 9.73
N LEU A 200 5.18 11.95 9.12
CA LEU A 200 5.54 12.68 7.89
C LEU A 200 6.74 13.64 8.08
N THR A 201 7.09 13.95 9.33
CA THR A 201 8.28 14.76 9.68
C THR A 201 9.50 13.93 10.07
N CYS A 202 9.39 12.60 10.09
CA CYS A 202 10.47 11.70 10.46
C CYS A 202 11.43 11.49 9.28
N THR A 203 12.70 11.86 9.44
CA THR A 203 13.71 11.72 8.37
C THR A 203 14.25 10.28 8.22
N MET A 204 14.04 9.41 9.22
CA MET A 204 14.52 8.02 9.22
C MET A 204 13.45 7.02 8.74
N CYS A 205 12.17 7.39 8.82
CA CYS A 205 11.06 6.50 8.46
C CYS A 205 11.08 6.04 7.00
N PRO A 206 11.37 6.91 6.00
CA PRO A 206 11.30 6.53 4.59
C PRO A 206 12.20 5.35 4.21
N GLU A 207 13.36 5.20 4.82
CA GLU A 207 14.26 4.08 4.51
C GLU A 207 13.65 2.74 4.95
N THR A 208 13.02 2.71 6.13
CA THR A 208 12.35 1.51 6.63
C THR A 208 11.10 1.17 5.80
N VAL A 209 10.31 2.18 5.44
CA VAL A 209 9.14 1.99 4.56
C VAL A 209 9.58 1.43 3.21
N LEU A 210 10.61 2.01 2.59
CA LEU A 210 11.17 1.52 1.32
C LEU A 210 11.70 0.10 1.41
N ALA A 211 12.42 -0.23 2.49
CA ALA A 211 12.96 -1.57 2.70
C ALA A 211 11.82 -2.61 2.76
N SER A 212 10.80 -2.34 3.56
CA SER A 212 9.64 -3.22 3.72
C SER A 212 8.84 -3.35 2.43
N GLN A 213 8.56 -2.23 1.76
CA GLN A 213 7.83 -2.22 0.48
C GLN A 213 8.61 -2.91 -0.64
N ARG A 214 9.95 -2.81 -0.65
CA ARG A 214 10.75 -3.52 -1.66
C ARG A 214 10.67 -5.04 -1.47
N ILE A 215 10.68 -5.52 -0.24
CA ILE A 215 10.47 -6.94 0.08
C ILE A 215 9.07 -7.38 -0.36
N ALA A 216 8.02 -6.65 0.01
CA ALA A 216 6.65 -6.96 -0.39
C ALA A 216 6.45 -6.94 -1.92
N SER A 217 7.14 -6.05 -2.65
CA SER A 217 7.08 -6.04 -4.12
C SER A 217 7.73 -7.26 -4.79
N LEU A 218 8.51 -8.05 -4.06
CA LEU A 218 9.22 -9.25 -4.53
C LEU A 218 8.56 -10.56 -4.07
N SER A 219 7.81 -10.53 -2.96
CA SER A 219 7.09 -11.70 -2.44
C SER A 219 5.59 -11.40 -2.28
N PRO A 220 4.70 -12.15 -2.94
CA PRO A 220 3.25 -11.98 -2.78
C PRO A 220 2.74 -12.38 -1.38
N ALA A 221 3.54 -13.09 -0.58
CA ALA A 221 3.20 -13.44 0.78
C ALA A 221 3.39 -12.28 1.78
N VAL A 222 4.10 -11.22 1.37
CA VAL A 222 4.45 -10.10 2.26
C VAL A 222 3.54 -8.91 2.03
N ARG A 223 3.01 -8.34 3.11
CA ARG A 223 2.37 -7.02 3.14
C ARG A 223 3.26 -6.03 3.88
N ALA A 224 3.36 -4.83 3.36
CA ALA A 224 4.10 -3.72 3.96
C ALA A 224 3.24 -2.46 3.90
N GLU A 225 2.62 -2.11 5.02
CA GLU A 225 1.67 -1.01 5.11
C GLU A 225 2.20 0.07 6.09
N ALA A 226 2.28 1.31 5.62
CA ALA A 226 2.72 2.45 6.43
C ALA A 226 1.52 3.21 7.02
N TYR A 227 1.63 3.60 8.29
CA TYR A 227 0.58 4.29 9.06
C TYR A 227 1.12 5.60 9.62
N ASP A 228 0.51 6.71 9.26
CA ASP A 228 0.86 8.01 9.85
C ASP A 228 0.27 8.14 11.25
N VAL A 229 1.12 8.07 12.27
CA VAL A 229 0.71 8.13 13.67
C VAL A 229 0.10 9.48 14.10
N SER A 230 0.19 10.51 13.27
CA SER A 230 -0.51 11.77 13.54
C SER A 230 -2.01 11.67 13.31
N HIS A 231 -2.44 10.72 12.47
CA HIS A 231 -3.84 10.43 12.17
C HIS A 231 -4.36 9.18 12.89
N PHE A 232 -3.46 8.28 13.29
CA PHE A 232 -3.79 7.03 14.00
C PHE A 232 -3.01 6.91 15.31
N PRO A 233 -3.21 7.85 16.26
CA PRO A 233 -2.43 7.90 17.50
C PRO A 233 -2.65 6.68 18.40
N GLU A 234 -3.80 6.03 18.31
CA GLU A 234 -4.15 4.81 19.05
C GLU A 234 -3.18 3.65 18.78
N LEU A 235 -2.61 3.58 17.57
CA LEU A 235 -1.62 2.57 17.22
C LEU A 235 -0.32 2.73 18.02
N LYS A 236 0.01 3.95 18.42
CA LYS A 236 1.18 4.18 19.28
C LYS A 236 0.98 3.55 20.65
N ASP A 237 -0.20 3.70 21.22
CA ASP A 237 -0.53 3.15 22.54
C ASP A 237 -0.63 1.63 22.45
N GLN A 238 -1.29 1.11 21.40
CA GLN A 238 -1.48 -0.32 21.17
C GLN A 238 -0.14 -1.08 21.09
N TYR A 239 0.86 -0.53 20.41
CA TYR A 239 2.16 -1.18 20.19
C TYR A 239 3.29 -0.60 21.05
N GLY A 240 2.96 0.27 22.00
CA GLY A 240 3.96 0.91 22.88
C GLY A 240 4.98 1.73 22.08
N ALA A 241 4.58 2.36 20.99
CA ALA A 241 5.47 3.05 20.06
C ALA A 241 5.93 4.39 20.64
N MET A 242 7.05 4.38 21.38
CA MET A 242 7.68 5.58 21.95
C MET A 242 8.43 6.41 20.90
N SER A 243 8.76 5.83 19.75
CA SER A 243 9.47 6.50 18.65
C SER A 243 9.08 5.91 17.31
N VAL A 244 9.34 6.64 16.23
CA VAL A 244 9.13 6.18 14.85
C VAL A 244 10.46 6.19 14.06
N PRO A 245 10.66 5.28 13.09
CA PRO A 245 9.74 4.22 12.71
C PRO A 245 9.60 3.15 13.80
N CYS A 246 8.36 2.72 14.04
CA CYS A 246 8.05 1.53 14.80
C CYS A 246 7.51 0.48 13.83
N ILE A 247 8.06 -0.72 13.89
CA ILE A 247 7.80 -1.82 12.95
C ILE A 247 7.11 -2.92 13.73
N VAL A 248 5.92 -3.30 13.31
CA VAL A 248 5.20 -4.45 13.88
C VAL A 248 5.15 -5.53 12.82
N ILE A 249 5.80 -6.64 13.08
CA ILE A 249 5.85 -7.80 12.19
C ILE A 249 4.89 -8.84 12.76
N THR A 250 3.92 -9.27 11.95
CA THR A 250 2.99 -10.33 12.32
C THR A 250 3.20 -11.53 11.40
N HIS A 251 3.53 -12.68 12.00
CA HIS A 251 3.78 -13.93 11.31
C HIS A 251 2.50 -14.72 11.06
N ALA A 252 2.59 -15.76 10.23
CA ALA A 252 1.46 -16.62 9.83
C ALA A 252 0.75 -17.30 11.01
N ASP A 253 1.45 -17.55 12.11
CA ASP A 253 0.91 -18.13 13.33
C ASP A 253 0.26 -17.10 14.29
N GLY A 254 0.23 -15.81 13.87
CA GLY A 254 -0.31 -14.70 14.66
C GLY A 254 0.68 -14.12 15.67
N THR A 255 1.90 -14.65 15.78
CA THR A 255 2.92 -14.05 16.66
C THR A 255 3.35 -12.69 16.15
N GLN A 256 3.57 -11.77 17.08
CA GLN A 256 3.97 -10.39 16.74
C GLN A 256 5.32 -10.05 17.36
N GLN A 257 6.11 -9.32 16.57
CA GLN A 257 7.38 -8.73 16.98
C GLN A 257 7.32 -7.22 16.76
N VAL A 258 7.75 -6.45 17.74
CA VAL A 258 7.82 -4.98 17.67
C VAL A 258 9.26 -4.53 17.69
N GLU A 259 9.65 -3.76 16.66
CA GLU A 259 11.00 -3.24 16.49
C GLU A 259 10.99 -1.73 16.28
N PHE A 260 12.11 -1.09 16.59
CA PHE A 260 12.25 0.36 16.48
C PHE A 260 13.45 0.76 15.64
N GLY A 261 13.34 1.98 15.12
CA GLY A 261 14.44 2.64 14.42
C GLY A 261 14.60 2.15 12.98
N LYS A 262 15.43 2.88 12.26
CA LYS A 262 15.70 2.69 10.85
C LYS A 262 16.24 1.30 10.53
N LYS A 263 15.70 0.67 9.48
CA LYS A 263 16.13 -0.64 8.97
C LYS A 263 16.37 -0.58 7.47
N SER A 264 17.50 -1.12 7.05
CA SER A 264 17.80 -1.38 5.64
C SER A 264 17.14 -2.69 5.18
N ILE A 265 17.15 -2.97 3.86
CA ILE A 265 16.61 -4.22 3.30
C ILE A 265 17.27 -5.46 3.94
N PRO A 266 18.62 -5.58 4.05
CA PRO A 266 19.23 -6.72 4.72
C PRO A 266 18.76 -6.88 6.17
N GLN A 267 18.67 -5.78 6.93
CA GLN A 267 18.19 -5.83 8.30
C GLN A 267 16.71 -6.23 8.41
N MET A 268 15.87 -5.76 7.48
CA MET A 268 14.47 -6.21 7.44
C MET A 268 14.36 -7.70 7.10
N LEU A 269 15.16 -8.21 6.14
CA LEU A 269 15.18 -9.65 5.83
C LEU A 269 15.65 -10.49 7.01
N GLU A 270 16.64 -10.03 7.79
CA GLU A 270 17.06 -10.69 9.03
C GLU A 270 15.92 -10.73 10.07
N LEU A 271 15.20 -9.61 10.25
CA LEU A 271 14.09 -9.52 11.20
C LEU A 271 12.93 -10.47 10.87
N VAL A 272 12.67 -10.72 9.59
CA VAL A 272 11.59 -11.60 9.15
C VAL A 272 12.06 -13.05 8.95
N GLY A 273 13.33 -13.35 9.24
CA GLY A 273 13.88 -14.70 9.19
C GLY A 273 14.17 -15.23 7.78
N ALA A 274 14.41 -14.32 6.84
CA ALA A 274 14.69 -14.64 5.45
C ALA A 274 16.16 -14.43 5.06
#